data_5c1be41de45fc87959197b4c82caba5d
#
_entry.id   5c1be41de45fc87959197b4c82caba5d
#
_cell.length_a   1.000
_cell.length_b   1.000
_cell.length_c   1.000
_cell.angle_alpha   90.00
_cell.angle_beta   90.00
_cell.angle_gamma   90.00
#
_symmetry.space_group_name_H-M   'P 1'
#
loop_
_entity.id
_entity.type
_entity.pdbx_description
1 polymer ?
#
loop_
_entity_poly.entity_id
_entity_poly.type
_entity_poly.pdbx_seq_one_letter_code
_entity_poly.pdbx_strand_id
1 'polypeptide(L)'
;MVLLLRKRHLLTVVAAVALCGALLLTARPGAAAVSGSASPQRVVILDAGHGGADGGAVSDSGVAESGLNLAITLRLADVLTFCGYEVLLTRTGEAALCDDPDATLRQQKGSDTKKRVEIINSCADARFISIHQN
;
A
#
# COMPACT_ATOMS: atom_id res chain seq x y z
N MET A 1 -1.89 61.78 9.23
CA MET A 1 -0.44 61.87 8.95
C MET A 1 -0.19 61.42 7.51
N VAL A 2 0.01 62.37 6.59
CA VAL A 2 0.19 62.08 5.14
C VAL A 2 1.67 61.87 4.90
N LEU A 3 2.06 60.66 4.54
CA LEU A 3 3.44 60.33 4.22
C LEU A 3 3.74 60.82 2.79
N LEU A 4 4.41 61.97 2.68
CA LEU A 4 4.91 62.45 1.38
C LEU A 4 6.13 61.64 0.97
N LEU A 5 5.92 60.54 0.27
CA LEU A 5 7.02 59.81 -0.38
C LEU A 5 7.59 60.68 -1.52
N ARG A 6 8.87 61.08 -1.41
CA ARG A 6 9.56 61.73 -2.52
C ARG A 6 9.59 60.79 -3.73
N LYS A 7 9.32 61.32 -4.95
CA LYS A 7 9.31 60.53 -6.20
C LYS A 7 10.50 59.57 -6.35
N ARG A 8 11.65 59.94 -5.82
CA ARG A 8 12.88 59.09 -5.83
C ARG A 8 12.74 57.81 -4.99
N HIS A 9 12.06 57.87 -3.84
CA HIS A 9 11.82 56.68 -2.99
C HIS A 9 10.72 55.80 -3.57
N LEU A 10 9.74 56.38 -4.26
CA LEU A 10 8.72 55.59 -4.97
C LEU A 10 9.35 54.77 -6.11
N LEU A 11 10.26 55.39 -6.89
CA LEU A 11 10.97 54.67 -7.96
C LEU A 11 11.87 53.53 -7.42
N THR A 12 12.56 53.75 -6.30
CA THR A 12 13.39 52.69 -5.69
C THR A 12 12.55 51.53 -5.14
N VAL A 13 11.40 51.80 -4.55
CA VAL A 13 10.47 50.76 -4.07
C VAL A 13 9.90 49.96 -5.25
N VAL A 14 9.46 50.63 -6.31
CA VAL A 14 8.95 49.97 -7.52
C VAL A 14 10.04 49.09 -8.17
N ALA A 15 11.27 49.60 -8.27
CA ALA A 15 12.40 48.81 -8.81
C ALA A 15 12.73 47.59 -7.94
N ALA A 16 12.70 47.76 -6.62
CA ALA A 16 12.96 46.65 -5.70
C ALA A 16 11.86 45.54 -5.79
N VAL A 17 10.58 45.95 -5.87
CA VAL A 17 9.46 45.02 -6.04
C VAL A 17 9.53 44.31 -7.39
N ALA A 18 9.88 45.03 -8.46
CA ALA A 18 10.05 44.41 -9.78
C ALA A 18 11.22 43.41 -9.82
N LEU A 19 12.34 43.74 -9.14
CA LEU A 19 13.50 42.84 -9.04
C LEU A 19 13.19 41.58 -8.22
N CYS A 20 12.49 41.74 -7.09
CA CYS A 20 12.03 40.59 -6.30
C CYS A 20 11.04 39.73 -7.08
N GLY A 21 10.11 40.34 -7.83
CA GLY A 21 9.18 39.61 -8.69
C GLY A 21 9.91 38.81 -9.79
N ALA A 22 10.90 39.44 -10.43
CA ALA A 22 11.73 38.77 -11.44
C ALA A 22 12.54 37.61 -10.85
N LEU A 23 13.10 37.78 -9.62
CA LEU A 23 13.85 36.75 -8.93
C LEU A 23 12.94 35.56 -8.55
N LEU A 24 11.71 35.81 -8.11
CA LEU A 24 10.71 34.80 -7.81
C LEU A 24 10.23 34.04 -9.07
N LEU A 25 10.16 34.69 -10.21
CA LEU A 25 9.80 34.10 -11.49
C LEU A 25 10.95 33.25 -12.09
N THR A 26 12.20 33.60 -11.80
CA THR A 26 13.38 32.82 -12.24
C THR A 26 13.74 31.69 -11.26
N ALA A 27 13.37 31.81 -9.98
CA ALA A 27 13.45 30.74 -9.01
C ALA A 27 12.33 29.74 -9.28
N ARG A 28 12.33 29.11 -10.47
CA ARG A 28 11.65 27.83 -10.62
C ARG A 28 12.34 26.89 -9.63
N PRO A 29 11.65 26.33 -8.62
CA PRO A 29 12.16 25.14 -7.99
C PRO A 29 12.32 24.15 -9.14
N GLY A 30 13.55 23.92 -9.57
CA GLY A 30 13.83 22.78 -10.42
C GLY A 30 13.20 21.63 -9.68
N ALA A 31 12.09 21.09 -10.19
CA ALA A 31 11.70 19.76 -9.83
C ALA A 31 12.92 18.93 -10.21
N ALA A 32 13.81 18.71 -9.23
CA ALA A 32 14.79 17.66 -9.34
C ALA A 32 13.92 16.46 -9.66
N ALA A 33 13.94 16.04 -10.93
CA ALA A 33 13.45 14.73 -11.27
C ALA A 33 14.23 13.83 -10.33
N VAL A 34 13.54 13.34 -9.29
CA VAL A 34 14.05 12.22 -8.53
C VAL A 34 14.11 11.12 -9.56
N SER A 35 15.27 11.01 -10.22
CA SER A 35 15.66 9.80 -10.89
C SER A 35 15.82 8.78 -9.79
N GLY A 36 14.69 8.31 -9.27
CA GLY A 36 14.63 7.09 -8.52
C GLY A 36 15.18 6.05 -9.49
N SER A 37 16.44 5.67 -9.30
CA SER A 37 16.84 4.33 -9.72
C SER A 37 15.74 3.45 -9.16
N ALA A 38 14.97 2.79 -10.03
CA ALA A 38 13.96 1.85 -9.60
C ALA A 38 14.67 0.86 -8.68
N SER A 39 14.56 1.09 -7.39
CA SER A 39 14.96 0.10 -6.39
C SER A 39 14.19 -1.16 -6.78
N PRO A 40 14.82 -2.34 -6.86
CA PRO A 40 14.12 -3.53 -7.26
C PRO A 40 12.84 -3.59 -6.45
N GLN A 41 11.71 -3.60 -7.15
CA GLN A 41 10.39 -3.50 -6.55
C GLN A 41 10.26 -4.66 -5.55
N ARG A 42 10.17 -4.31 -4.27
CA ARG A 42 10.14 -5.31 -3.20
C ARG A 42 8.73 -5.85 -3.12
N VAL A 43 8.51 -7.00 -3.77
CA VAL A 43 7.22 -7.67 -3.75
C VAL A 43 7.07 -8.48 -2.46
N VAL A 44 5.92 -8.32 -1.82
CA VAL A 44 5.53 -9.10 -0.64
C VAL A 44 4.20 -9.79 -0.95
N ILE A 45 4.15 -11.11 -0.81
CA ILE A 45 2.92 -11.87 -0.88
C ILE A 45 2.42 -12.08 0.54
N LEU A 46 1.22 -11.57 0.81
CA LEU A 46 0.53 -11.77 2.09
C LEU A 46 -0.56 -12.81 1.94
N ASP A 47 -0.54 -13.79 2.81
CA ASP A 47 -1.50 -14.88 2.86
C ASP A 47 -2.35 -14.78 4.12
N ALA A 48 -3.65 -14.59 3.95
CA ALA A 48 -4.60 -14.72 5.03
C ALA A 48 -5.01 -16.19 5.16
N GLY A 49 -4.47 -16.89 6.15
CA GLY A 49 -4.73 -18.30 6.37
C GLY A 49 -6.23 -18.63 6.49
N HIS A 50 -6.60 -19.85 6.11
CA HIS A 50 -7.99 -20.33 6.08
C HIS A 50 -8.91 -19.54 5.13
N GLY A 51 -10.23 -19.73 5.23
CA GLY A 51 -11.24 -19.02 4.42
C GLY A 51 -12.41 -19.93 4.03
N GLY A 52 -13.54 -19.32 3.70
CA GLY A 52 -14.76 -20.04 3.34
C GLY A 52 -15.23 -21.00 4.43
N ALA A 53 -15.46 -22.24 4.07
CA ALA A 53 -15.88 -23.29 5.01
C ALA A 53 -14.78 -23.70 6.01
N ASP A 54 -13.50 -23.36 5.74
CA ASP A 54 -12.40 -23.56 6.67
C ASP A 54 -12.22 -22.32 7.56
N GLY A 55 -12.89 -22.29 8.68
CA GLY A 55 -12.78 -21.20 9.65
C GLY A 55 -11.44 -21.14 10.41
N GLY A 56 -10.62 -22.21 10.37
CA GLY A 56 -9.47 -22.35 11.27
C GLY A 56 -9.90 -22.61 12.72
N ALA A 57 -9.11 -22.16 13.68
CA ALA A 57 -9.48 -22.20 15.09
C ALA A 57 -10.68 -21.27 15.36
N VAL A 58 -11.48 -21.63 16.38
CA VAL A 58 -12.63 -20.82 16.81
C VAL A 58 -12.46 -20.52 18.30
N SER A 59 -12.54 -19.24 18.66
CA SER A 59 -12.48 -18.82 20.06
C SER A 59 -13.72 -19.25 20.85
N ASP A 60 -13.64 -19.20 22.19
CA ASP A 60 -14.78 -19.46 23.08
C ASP A 60 -15.99 -18.54 22.81
N SER A 61 -15.74 -17.34 22.26
CA SER A 61 -16.79 -16.39 21.85
C SER A 61 -17.33 -16.62 20.43
N GLY A 62 -16.88 -17.67 19.73
CA GLY A 62 -17.34 -18.01 18.37
C GLY A 62 -16.65 -17.26 17.24
N VAL A 63 -15.58 -16.53 17.51
CA VAL A 63 -14.82 -15.82 16.47
C VAL A 63 -13.90 -16.79 15.73
N ALA A 64 -14.07 -16.90 14.42
CA ALA A 64 -13.23 -17.74 13.58
C ALA A 64 -11.89 -17.08 13.24
N GLU A 65 -10.83 -17.87 13.23
CA GLU A 65 -9.48 -17.43 12.90
C GLU A 65 -9.39 -16.82 11.50
N SER A 66 -10.08 -17.38 10.52
CA SER A 66 -10.06 -16.93 9.12
C SER A 66 -10.41 -15.45 8.96
N GLY A 67 -11.41 -14.96 9.71
CA GLY A 67 -11.82 -13.54 9.69
C GLY A 67 -10.75 -12.62 10.29
N LEU A 68 -10.13 -13.04 11.40
CA LEU A 68 -9.03 -12.29 12.02
C LEU A 68 -7.80 -12.25 11.11
N ASN A 69 -7.44 -13.40 10.52
CA ASN A 69 -6.32 -13.48 9.58
C ASN A 69 -6.52 -12.53 8.40
N LEU A 70 -7.73 -12.48 7.82
CA LEU A 70 -8.06 -11.54 6.74
C LEU A 70 -7.93 -10.10 7.19
N ALA A 71 -8.52 -9.73 8.33
CA ALA A 71 -8.49 -8.36 8.82
C ALA A 71 -7.06 -7.86 9.09
N ILE A 72 -6.20 -8.70 9.69
CA ILE A 72 -4.79 -8.37 9.93
C ILE A 72 -4.04 -8.24 8.60
N THR A 73 -4.25 -9.19 7.68
CA THR A 73 -3.59 -9.19 6.37
C THR A 73 -3.90 -7.93 5.57
N LEU A 74 -5.16 -7.51 5.51
CA LEU A 74 -5.56 -6.29 4.78
C LEU A 74 -4.92 -5.04 5.39
N ARG A 75 -4.88 -4.91 6.72
CA ARG A 75 -4.21 -3.78 7.38
C ARG A 75 -2.69 -3.78 7.15
N LEU A 76 -2.07 -4.95 7.19
CA LEU A 76 -0.65 -5.09 6.88
C LEU A 76 -0.34 -4.72 5.43
N ALA A 77 -1.23 -5.08 4.50
CA ALA A 77 -1.12 -4.69 3.10
C ALA A 77 -1.12 -3.16 2.92
N ASP A 78 -2.03 -2.46 3.60
CA ASP A 78 -2.09 -0.99 3.56
C ASP A 78 -0.77 -0.37 4.06
N VAL A 79 -0.24 -0.86 5.18
CA VAL A 79 1.01 -0.37 5.76
C VAL A 79 2.20 -0.62 4.82
N LEU A 80 2.32 -1.83 4.27
CA LEU A 80 3.42 -2.18 3.37
C LEU A 80 3.34 -1.38 2.07
N THR A 81 2.14 -1.19 1.52
CA THR A 81 1.93 -0.35 0.33
C THR A 81 2.33 1.10 0.62
N PHE A 82 1.96 1.65 1.77
CA PHE A 82 2.40 2.98 2.20
C PHE A 82 3.92 3.08 2.33
N CYS A 83 4.59 1.99 2.74
CA CYS A 83 6.05 1.90 2.81
C CYS A 83 6.73 1.67 1.45
N GLY A 84 5.98 1.63 0.34
CA GLY A 84 6.51 1.50 -1.02
C GLY A 84 6.79 0.06 -1.46
N TYR A 85 6.19 -0.94 -0.80
CA TYR A 85 6.21 -2.31 -1.27
C TYR A 85 5.08 -2.56 -2.28
N GLU A 86 5.31 -3.42 -3.25
CA GLU A 86 4.24 -4.04 -4.02
C GLU A 86 3.69 -5.21 -3.21
N VAL A 87 2.37 -5.24 -2.98
CA VAL A 87 1.72 -6.25 -2.17
C VAL A 87 0.77 -7.08 -3.01
N LEU A 88 0.98 -8.39 -3.03
CA LEU A 88 0.06 -9.38 -3.58
C LEU A 88 -0.67 -10.09 -2.43
N LEU A 89 -1.98 -10.23 -2.55
CA LEU A 89 -2.81 -10.91 -1.55
C LEU A 89 -3.27 -12.26 -2.10
N THR A 90 -3.20 -13.32 -1.30
CA THR A 90 -3.76 -14.61 -1.70
C THR A 90 -5.28 -14.55 -1.78
N ARG A 91 -5.93 -13.84 -0.85
CA ARG A 91 -7.37 -13.54 -0.87
C ARG A 91 -7.66 -12.15 -0.30
N THR A 92 -8.73 -11.54 -0.76
CA THR A 92 -9.20 -10.21 -0.33
C THR A 92 -10.58 -10.24 0.33
N GLY A 93 -11.19 -11.42 0.41
CA GLY A 93 -12.52 -11.63 0.98
C GLY A 93 -12.57 -12.88 1.85
N GLU A 94 -13.75 -13.17 2.41
CA GLU A 94 -13.99 -14.30 3.30
C GLU A 94 -13.96 -15.66 2.59
N ALA A 95 -14.16 -15.68 1.26
CA ALA A 95 -14.17 -16.94 0.50
C ALA A 95 -12.80 -17.63 0.52
N ALA A 96 -12.83 -18.96 0.45
CA ALA A 96 -11.65 -19.77 0.14
C ALA A 96 -11.28 -19.64 -1.34
N LEU A 97 -10.04 -20.00 -1.67
CA LEU A 97 -9.56 -20.03 -3.05
C LEU A 97 -9.92 -21.33 -3.80
N CYS A 98 -10.78 -22.16 -3.22
CA CYS A 98 -11.16 -23.44 -3.83
C CYS A 98 -11.94 -23.24 -5.14
N ASP A 99 -11.83 -24.25 -6.04
CA ASP A 99 -12.50 -24.20 -7.34
C ASP A 99 -13.99 -24.56 -7.23
N ASP A 100 -14.32 -25.47 -6.30
CA ASP A 100 -15.67 -25.99 -6.09
C ASP A 100 -16.07 -25.78 -4.62
N PRO A 101 -16.97 -24.80 -4.36
CA PRO A 101 -17.47 -24.56 -3.00
C PRO A 101 -18.41 -25.65 -2.47
N ASP A 102 -18.92 -26.51 -3.34
CA ASP A 102 -19.84 -27.61 -2.97
C ASP A 102 -19.10 -28.93 -2.71
N ALA A 103 -17.78 -28.96 -2.96
CA ALA A 103 -16.94 -30.10 -2.67
C ALA A 103 -16.82 -30.36 -1.16
N THR A 104 -16.36 -31.55 -0.79
CA THR A 104 -16.07 -31.84 0.63
C THR A 104 -15.01 -30.90 1.18
N LEU A 105 -15.07 -30.58 2.48
CA LEU A 105 -14.11 -29.67 3.15
C LEU A 105 -12.65 -30.08 2.88
N ARG A 106 -12.36 -31.39 2.85
CA ARG A 106 -11.01 -31.90 2.54
C ARG A 106 -10.58 -31.54 1.11
N GLN A 107 -11.50 -31.66 0.14
CA GLN A 107 -11.22 -31.29 -1.26
C GLN A 107 -11.05 -29.79 -1.41
N GLN A 108 -11.92 -29.00 -0.75
CA GLN A 108 -11.81 -27.54 -0.74
C GLN A 108 -10.44 -27.09 -0.18
N LYS A 109 -10.02 -27.64 0.98
CA LYS A 109 -8.69 -27.34 1.57
C LYS A 109 -7.55 -27.73 0.63
N GLY A 110 -7.65 -28.85 -0.05
CA GLY A 110 -6.63 -29.29 -1.01
C GLY A 110 -6.53 -28.37 -2.22
N SER A 111 -7.67 -27.93 -2.78
CA SER A 111 -7.74 -26.97 -3.89
C SER A 111 -7.23 -25.59 -3.46
N ASP A 112 -7.69 -25.09 -2.32
CA ASP A 112 -7.25 -23.80 -1.74
C ASP A 112 -5.72 -23.75 -1.55
N THR A 113 -5.14 -24.79 -0.95
CA THR A 113 -3.69 -24.88 -0.75
C THR A 113 -2.92 -24.85 -2.07
N LYS A 114 -3.40 -25.56 -3.10
CA LYS A 114 -2.77 -25.55 -4.43
C LYS A 114 -2.75 -24.14 -5.03
N LYS A 115 -3.88 -23.44 -4.98
CA LYS A 115 -3.96 -22.07 -5.50
C LYS A 115 -3.07 -21.09 -4.74
N ARG A 116 -2.95 -21.23 -3.42
CA ARG A 116 -1.98 -20.44 -2.64
C ARG A 116 -0.56 -20.67 -3.13
N VAL A 117 -0.17 -21.93 -3.33
CA VAL A 117 1.16 -22.28 -3.87
C VAL A 117 1.37 -21.71 -5.27
N GLU A 118 0.36 -21.73 -6.14
CA GLU A 118 0.43 -21.11 -7.48
C GLU A 118 0.68 -19.61 -7.37
N ILE A 119 -0.06 -18.90 -6.51
CA ILE A 119 0.13 -17.46 -6.28
C ILE A 119 1.53 -17.19 -5.73
N ILE A 120 2.01 -17.96 -4.75
CA ILE A 120 3.34 -17.81 -4.16
C ILE A 120 4.42 -17.99 -5.23
N ASN A 121 4.28 -18.97 -6.07
CA ASN A 121 5.25 -19.29 -7.12
C ASN A 121 5.16 -18.34 -8.35
N SER A 122 4.14 -17.51 -8.44
CA SER A 122 3.99 -16.56 -9.55
C SER A 122 5.02 -15.44 -9.54
N CYS A 123 5.70 -15.20 -8.41
CA CYS A 123 6.70 -14.15 -8.26
C CYS A 123 7.96 -14.70 -7.54
N ALA A 124 9.00 -15.00 -8.31
CA ALA A 124 10.20 -15.68 -7.82
C ALA A 124 10.98 -14.91 -6.75
N ASP A 125 10.95 -13.56 -6.79
CA ASP A 125 11.71 -12.70 -5.88
C ASP A 125 10.85 -12.12 -4.76
N ALA A 126 9.59 -12.56 -4.62
CA ALA A 126 8.70 -12.10 -3.57
C ALA A 126 9.05 -12.68 -2.20
N ARG A 127 8.78 -11.90 -1.16
CA ARG A 127 8.77 -12.40 0.22
C ARG A 127 7.36 -12.86 0.55
N PHE A 128 7.25 -14.07 1.11
CA PHE A 128 5.97 -14.64 1.51
C PHE A 128 5.78 -14.53 3.02
N ILE A 129 4.61 -14.05 3.45
CA ILE A 129 4.19 -13.95 4.85
C ILE A 129 2.79 -14.51 4.96
N SER A 130 2.62 -15.57 5.74
CA SER A 130 1.30 -16.16 6.07
C SER A 130 0.88 -15.77 7.48
N ILE A 131 -0.37 -15.36 7.62
CA ILE A 131 -0.98 -14.89 8.87
C ILE A 131 -1.91 -15.96 9.41
N HIS A 132 -1.65 -16.42 10.65
CA HIS A 132 -2.42 -17.40 11.42
C HIS A 132 -2.50 -17.01 12.89
N GLN A 133 -3.46 -17.58 13.64
CA GLN A 133 -3.70 -17.32 15.07
C GLN A 133 -3.70 -18.63 15.90
N ASN A 134 -2.88 -19.58 15.58
CA ASN A 134 -2.81 -20.91 16.25
C ASN A 134 -2.85 -20.81 17.78
#